data_3780f39b225475cb4d32de0f20347e82
#
_entry.id   3780f39b225475cb4d32de0f20347e82
#
_cell.length_a   1.000
_cell.length_b   1.000
_cell.length_c   1.000
_cell.angle_alpha   90.00
_cell.angle_beta   90.00
_cell.angle_gamma   90.00
#
_symmetry.space_group_name_H-M   'P 1'
#
loop_
_entity.id
_entity.type
_entity.pdbx_description
1 polymer ?
#
loop_
_entity_poly.entity_id
_entity_poly.type
_entity_poly.pdbx_seq_one_letter_code
_entity_poly.pdbx_strand_id
1 'polypeptide(L)'
;YKGKGFSKMKKIVLLWDTEIPSDFFVEKLIEESEKGSVKCEIQAYSIAEALENRIDADVVLLSPLICFEQIKIERLVRCPVDIIGIGAYALFDVKAILLKAFDAMRKKRI
;
A
#
# COMPACT_ATOMS: atom_id res chain seq x y z
N TYR A 1 7.40 -16.64 22.72
CA TYR A 1 6.99 -16.41 22.06
C TYR A 1 6.38 -16.49 21.76
N LYS A 2 6.42 -16.53 21.77
CA LYS A 2 5.77 -16.38 21.18
C LYS A 2 5.32 -16.30 20.38
N GLY A 3 5.36 -16.36 20.12
CA GLY A 3 5.03 -16.22 19.24
C GLY A 3 4.99 -16.38 18.79
N LYS A 4 5.27 -16.76 18.57
CA LYS A 4 5.23 -16.77 17.82
C LYS A 4 4.85 -16.74 16.86
N GLY A 5 5.64 -17.37 16.80
CA GLY A 5 5.43 -17.22 15.43
C GLY A 5 4.30 -16.42 15.06
N PHE A 6 4.03 -15.69 15.44
CA PHE A 6 2.98 -15.04 15.10
C PHE A 6 3.10 -14.33 13.87
N SER A 7 2.07 -14.24 13.26
CA SER A 7 1.94 -13.62 12.06
C SER A 7 2.23 -12.19 12.20
N LYS A 8 3.25 -11.75 11.61
CA LYS A 8 3.50 -10.40 11.44
C LYS A 8 2.40 -9.76 10.65
N MET A 9 2.01 -8.55 11.04
CA MET A 9 1.09 -7.77 10.26
C MET A 9 1.77 -7.41 8.93
N LYS A 10 1.01 -7.46 7.86
CA LYS A 10 1.48 -6.99 6.56
C LYS A 10 1.35 -5.48 6.51
N LYS A 11 2.37 -4.82 6.02
CA LYS A 11 2.39 -3.36 5.98
C LYS A 11 2.19 -2.88 4.55
N ILE A 12 1.12 -2.15 4.34
CA ILE A 12 0.76 -1.60 3.04
C ILE A 12 0.96 -0.09 3.11
N VAL A 13 1.75 0.44 2.20
CA VAL A 13 1.98 1.88 2.12
C VAL A 13 1.37 2.40 0.83
N LEU A 14 0.58 3.46 0.97
CA LEU A 14 -0.06 4.12 -0.17
C LEU A 14 0.67 5.43 -0.41
N LEU A 15 1.02 5.72 -1.65
CA LEU A 15 1.70 6.96 -2.00
C LEU A 15 0.81 7.80 -2.91
N TRP A 16 0.68 9.05 -2.55
CA TRP A 16 -0.10 10.05 -3.28
C TRP A 16 0.81 11.19 -3.68
N ASP A 17 0.30 12.13 -4.49
CA ASP A 17 1.10 13.28 -4.90
C ASP A 17 1.22 14.28 -3.74
N THR A 18 0.50 15.39 -3.78
CA THR A 18 0.56 16.36 -2.70
C THR A 18 -0.58 16.18 -1.70
N GLU A 19 -1.69 15.60 -2.13
CA GLU A 19 -2.83 15.39 -1.27
C GLU A 19 -2.97 13.93 -0.94
N ILE A 20 -2.66 13.59 0.31
CA ILE A 20 -2.81 12.20 0.75
C ILE A 20 -4.30 11.93 1.01
N PRO A 21 -4.71 10.67 0.94
CA PRO A 21 -6.11 10.33 1.18
C PRO A 21 -6.50 10.67 2.60
N SER A 22 -7.78 10.93 2.81
CA SER A 22 -8.31 11.27 4.12
C SER A 22 -8.17 10.09 5.07
N ASP A 23 -8.17 10.39 6.37
CA ASP A 23 -8.17 9.36 7.39
C ASP A 23 -9.35 8.41 7.20
N PHE A 24 -10.49 8.96 6.78
CA PHE A 24 -11.67 8.15 6.53
C PHE A 24 -11.41 7.05 5.51
N PHE A 25 -10.73 7.40 4.43
CA PHE A 25 -10.39 6.44 3.37
C PHE A 25 -9.46 5.34 3.90
N VAL A 26 -8.43 5.75 4.65
CA VAL A 26 -7.48 4.80 5.22
C VAL A 26 -8.19 3.88 6.21
N GLU A 27 -9.09 4.44 7.04
CA GLU A 27 -9.86 3.65 7.97
C GLU A 27 -10.74 2.62 7.27
N LYS A 28 -11.33 3.00 6.13
CA LYS A 28 -12.14 2.06 5.36
C LYS A 28 -11.32 0.90 4.82
N LEU A 29 -10.08 1.19 4.41
CA LEU A 29 -9.18 0.13 3.98
C LEU A 29 -8.83 -0.80 5.13
N ILE A 30 -8.57 -0.24 6.31
CA ILE A 30 -8.26 -1.04 7.48
C ILE A 30 -9.45 -1.92 7.85
N GLU A 31 -10.66 -1.35 7.86
CA GLU A 31 -11.88 -2.12 8.16
C GLU A 31 -12.06 -3.28 7.19
N GLU A 32 -11.83 -3.02 5.91
CA GLU A 32 -11.98 -4.08 4.92
C GLU A 32 -10.94 -5.17 5.13
N SER A 33 -9.70 -4.79 5.47
CA SER A 33 -8.64 -5.77 5.69
C SER A 33 -8.93 -6.66 6.89
N GLU A 34 -9.64 -6.13 7.89
CA GLU A 34 -9.95 -6.90 9.09
C GLU A 34 -10.97 -8.00 8.85
N LYS A 35 -11.68 -7.94 7.74
CA LYS A 35 -12.63 -8.99 7.38
C LYS A 35 -11.93 -10.26 6.88
N GLY A 36 -10.67 -10.15 6.54
CA GLY A 36 -9.90 -11.29 6.07
C GLY A 36 -9.06 -11.89 7.19
N SER A 37 -8.29 -12.91 6.84
CA SER A 37 -7.43 -13.58 7.82
C SER A 37 -6.07 -12.93 7.97
N VAL A 38 -5.72 -12.00 7.10
CA VAL A 38 -4.42 -11.34 7.14
C VAL A 38 -4.57 -9.96 7.72
N LYS A 39 -3.87 -9.70 8.82
CA LYS A 39 -3.91 -8.37 9.43
C LYS A 39 -2.97 -7.45 8.70
N CYS A 40 -3.41 -6.22 8.52
CA CYS A 40 -2.65 -5.22 7.77
C CYS A 40 -2.51 -3.94 8.55
N GLU A 41 -1.33 -3.34 8.41
CA GLU A 41 -1.10 -1.99 8.85
C GLU A 41 -1.06 -1.14 7.57
N ILE A 42 -1.88 -0.11 7.50
CA ILE A 42 -2.02 0.69 6.28
C ILE A 42 -1.69 2.13 6.58
N GLN A 43 -0.74 2.69 5.84
CA GLN A 43 -0.31 4.07 6.02
C GLN A 43 -0.28 4.76 4.67
N ALA A 44 -0.54 6.06 4.65
CA ALA A 44 -0.55 6.85 3.43
C ALA A 44 0.43 8.02 3.58
N TYR A 45 1.22 8.26 2.56
CA TYR A 45 2.20 9.36 2.53
C TYR A 45 2.14 10.07 1.20
N SER A 46 2.62 11.30 1.19
CA SER A 46 2.87 11.98 -0.08
C SER A 46 4.15 11.44 -0.69
N ILE A 47 4.29 11.62 -2.00
CA ILE A 47 5.50 11.18 -2.68
C ILE A 47 6.72 11.93 -2.12
N ALA A 48 6.56 13.20 -1.76
CA ALA A 48 7.66 13.98 -1.18
C ALA A 48 8.13 13.37 0.13
N GLU A 49 7.19 12.98 0.98
CA GLU A 49 7.54 12.32 2.24
C GLU A 49 8.27 11.00 2.00
N ALA A 50 7.81 10.25 1.00
CA ALA A 50 8.42 8.97 0.68
C ALA A 50 9.85 9.13 0.20
N LEU A 51 10.13 10.19 -0.54
CA LEU A 51 11.47 10.42 -1.06
C LEU A 51 12.45 10.89 0.01
N GLU A 52 11.93 11.46 1.08
CA GLU A 52 12.76 11.97 2.17
C GLU A 52 12.98 10.96 3.29
N ASN A 53 12.14 9.93 3.34
CA ASN A 53 12.18 8.99 4.43
C ASN A 53 12.31 7.57 3.90
N ARG A 54 12.86 6.71 4.74
CA ARG A 54 12.95 5.30 4.37
C ARG A 54 11.56 4.67 4.48
N ILE A 55 11.14 4.00 3.43
CA ILE A 55 9.88 3.27 3.42
C ILE A 55 10.16 1.80 3.70
N ASP A 56 9.56 1.29 4.76
CA ASP A 56 9.68 -0.12 5.12
C ASP A 56 8.27 -0.70 5.07
N ALA A 57 8.01 -1.53 4.07
CA ALA A 57 6.68 -2.04 3.82
C ALA A 57 6.75 -3.39 3.12
N ASP A 58 5.63 -4.10 3.10
CA ASP A 58 5.50 -5.33 2.35
C ASP A 58 5.01 -5.08 0.93
N VAL A 59 4.36 -3.96 0.72
CA VAL A 59 3.93 -3.53 -0.62
C VAL A 59 3.71 -2.03 -0.60
N VAL A 60 4.01 -1.40 -1.73
CA VAL A 60 3.73 0.01 -1.94
C VAL A 60 2.77 0.14 -3.12
N LEU A 61 1.69 0.87 -2.94
CA LEU A 61 0.74 1.15 -4.00
C LEU A 61 0.75 2.64 -4.30
N LEU A 62 0.86 2.97 -5.57
CA LEU A 62 0.88 4.35 -6.02
C LEU A 62 -0.50 4.78 -6.50
N SER A 63 -0.89 6.01 -6.18
CA SER A 63 -2.03 6.63 -6.84
C SER A 63 -1.81 6.61 -8.34
N PRO A 64 -2.84 6.36 -9.15
CA PRO A 64 -2.67 6.37 -10.61
C PRO A 64 -2.19 7.72 -11.12
N LEU A 65 -2.40 8.80 -10.36
CA LEU A 65 -1.97 10.14 -10.77
C LEU A 65 -0.46 10.32 -10.72
N ILE A 66 0.25 9.44 -10.00
CA ILE A 66 1.72 9.50 -9.95
C ILE A 66 2.34 8.21 -10.45
N CYS A 67 1.69 7.55 -11.39
CA CYS A 67 2.18 6.28 -11.93
C CYS A 67 3.57 6.41 -12.56
N PHE A 68 3.91 7.60 -13.05
CA PHE A 68 5.23 7.85 -13.64
C PHE A 68 6.36 7.79 -12.62
N GLU A 69 6.04 7.78 -11.32
CA GLU A 69 7.07 7.66 -10.28
C GLU A 69 7.41 6.21 -9.94
N GLN A 70 6.75 5.25 -10.58
CA GLN A 70 6.90 3.84 -10.21
C GLN A 70 8.36 3.36 -10.23
N ILE A 71 9.06 3.65 -11.30
CA ILE A 71 10.45 3.18 -11.44
C ILE A 71 11.33 3.78 -10.33
N LYS A 72 11.13 5.06 -10.06
CA LYS A 72 11.90 5.73 -9.01
C LYS A 72 11.64 5.10 -7.64
N ILE A 73 10.37 4.83 -7.33
CA ILE A 73 10.02 4.23 -6.04
C ILE A 73 10.55 2.79 -5.96
N GLU A 74 10.48 2.04 -7.05
CA GLU A 74 10.99 0.68 -7.07
C GLU A 74 12.48 0.61 -6.73
N ARG A 75 13.22 1.67 -7.06
CA ARG A 75 14.64 1.73 -6.74
C ARG A 75 14.91 2.06 -5.28
N LEU A 76 13.92 2.63 -4.60
CA LEU A 76 14.09 3.08 -3.22
C LEU A 76 13.60 2.06 -2.20
N VAL A 77 12.73 1.14 -2.60
CA VAL A 77 12.15 0.19 -1.67
C VAL A 77 12.51 -1.23 -2.09
N ARG A 78 12.40 -2.16 -1.15
CA ARG A 78 12.73 -3.56 -1.39
C ARG A 78 11.51 -4.44 -1.59
N CYS A 79 10.34 -3.84 -1.55
CA CYS A 79 9.09 -4.59 -1.68
C CYS A 79 8.49 -4.33 -3.05
N PRO A 80 7.47 -5.11 -3.44
CA PRO A 80 6.76 -4.85 -4.69
C PRO A 80 6.11 -3.47 -4.69
N VAL A 81 6.08 -2.84 -5.86
CA VAL A 81 5.41 -1.56 -6.08
C VAL A 81 4.44 -1.73 -7.22
N ASP A 82 3.19 -1.35 -6.99
CA ASP A 82 2.17 -1.45 -8.03
C ASP A 82 1.34 -0.18 -8.02
N ILE A 83 0.44 -0.05 -8.98
CA ILE A 83 -0.35 1.15 -9.18
C ILE A 83 -1.81 0.82 -8.94
N ILE A 84 -2.50 1.66 -8.16
CA ILE A 84 -3.93 1.50 -7.96
C ILE A 84 -4.63 1.75 -9.30
N GLY A 85 -5.56 0.84 -9.66
CA GLY A 85 -6.30 1.00 -10.91
C GLY A 85 -7.14 2.27 -10.88
N ILE A 86 -7.24 2.92 -12.03
CA ILE A 86 -7.96 4.21 -12.10
C ILE A 86 -9.42 4.06 -11.67
N GLY A 87 -10.05 2.93 -12.02
CA GLY A 87 -11.43 2.67 -11.63
C GLY A 87 -11.59 2.53 -10.13
N ALA A 88 -10.69 1.75 -9.50
CA ALA A 88 -10.74 1.57 -8.06
C ALA A 88 -10.46 2.88 -7.34
N TYR A 89 -9.55 3.67 -7.88
CA TYR A 89 -9.22 4.98 -7.31
C TYR A 89 -10.44 5.91 -7.38
N ALA A 90 -11.07 5.99 -8.54
CA ALA A 90 -12.19 6.90 -8.75
C ALA A 90 -13.41 6.55 -7.90
N LEU A 91 -13.63 5.26 -7.66
CA LEU A 91 -14.79 4.78 -6.93
C LEU A 91 -14.50 4.49 -5.45
N PHE A 92 -13.28 4.71 -5.01
CA PHE A 92 -12.85 4.35 -3.65
C PHE A 92 -13.16 2.89 -3.34
N ASP A 93 -12.84 2.02 -4.28
CA ASP A 93 -13.13 0.60 -4.15
C ASP A 93 -12.07 -0.06 -3.27
N VAL A 94 -12.30 -0.04 -1.97
CA VAL A 94 -11.32 -0.52 -0.99
C VAL A 94 -11.01 -2.01 -1.18
N LYS A 95 -12.02 -2.80 -1.58
CA LYS A 95 -11.82 -4.22 -1.81
C LYS A 95 -10.84 -4.44 -2.97
N ALA A 96 -11.04 -3.74 -4.07
CA ALA A 96 -10.17 -3.86 -5.23
C ALA A 96 -8.75 -3.39 -4.90
N ILE A 97 -8.63 -2.32 -4.12
CA ILE A 97 -7.32 -1.80 -3.73
C ILE A 97 -6.57 -2.83 -2.88
N LEU A 98 -7.25 -3.44 -1.92
CA LEU A 98 -6.62 -4.46 -1.09
C LEU A 98 -6.24 -5.70 -1.88
N LEU A 99 -7.08 -6.12 -2.83
CA LEU A 99 -6.75 -7.24 -3.69
C LEU A 99 -5.50 -6.96 -4.51
N LYS A 100 -5.36 -5.72 -4.98
CA LYS A 100 -4.18 -5.31 -5.71
C LYS A 100 -2.93 -5.44 -4.83
N ALA A 101 -3.04 -5.00 -3.58
CA ALA A 101 -1.93 -5.09 -2.64
C ALA A 101 -1.53 -6.54 -2.39
N PHE A 102 -2.50 -7.42 -2.14
CA PHE A 102 -2.20 -8.81 -1.87
C PHE A 102 -1.64 -9.52 -3.10
N ASP A 103 -2.16 -9.21 -4.28
CA ASP A 103 -1.59 -9.75 -5.52
C ASP A 103 -0.15 -9.34 -5.70
N ALA A 104 0.16 -8.08 -5.47
CA ALA A 104 1.52 -7.58 -5.61
C ALA A 104 2.46 -8.26 -4.62
N MET A 105 2.00 -8.47 -3.39
CA MET A 105 2.82 -9.14 -2.38
C MET A 105 3.13 -10.58 -2.77
N ARG A 106 2.20 -11.26 -3.44
CA ARG A 106 2.44 -12.63 -3.89
C ARG A 106 3.42 -12.72 -5.04
N LYS A 107 3.50 -11.65 -5.83
CA LYS A 107 4.37 -11.62 -6.99
C LYS A 107 5.75 -11.09 -6.66
N LYS A 108 6.32 -11.41 -5.58
CA LYS A 108 7.57 -10.87 -5.10
C LYS A 108 8.51 -10.43 -6.21
N ARG A 109 9.16 -9.30 -6.01
CA ARG A 109 10.20 -8.83 -6.90
C ARG A 109 11.42 -9.73 -6.76
N ILE A 110 12.08 -9.99 -7.86
CA ILE A 110 13.27 -10.80 -7.87
C ILE A 110 14.50 -9.94 -8.04
#